data_c29f7cc0586b407b20b25cd15ad1c5d9
#
_entry.id   c29f7cc0586b407b20b25cd15ad1c5d9
#
_cell.length_a   1.000
_cell.length_b   1.000
_cell.length_c   1.000
_cell.angle_alpha   90.00
_cell.angle_beta   90.00
_cell.angle_gamma   90.00
#
_symmetry.space_group_name_H-M   'P 1'
#
loop_
_entity.id
_entity.type
_entity.pdbx_description
1 polymer ?
#
loop_
_entity_poly.entity_id
_entity_poly.type
_entity_poly.pdbx_seq_one_letter_code
_entity_poly.pdbx_strand_id
1 'polypeptide(L)'
;MLQEQELKTFVEGTTNYFEVAAQQPASIGSPYLTETPPSVHDYTGVISISGKREGVVYFTAPKAMLTVLLMKMQENDFSHETMRDLVGEVANTISGNARRDFGRDFVISVPSVLAGERPEIPQKPGCRSFVIPINWRSHSAKLIVSLT
;
A
#
# COMPACT_ATOMS: atom_id res chain seq x y z
N MET A 1 18.34 -1.57 5.27
CA MET A 1 17.24 -2.50 4.93
C MET A 1 16.17 -2.47 6.03
N LEU A 2 14.93 -2.74 5.67
CA LEU A 2 13.82 -2.74 6.60
C LEU A 2 13.98 -3.85 7.65
N GLN A 3 13.82 -3.50 8.92
CA GLN A 3 13.92 -4.45 10.02
C GLN A 3 12.57 -5.13 10.26
N GLU A 4 12.60 -6.30 10.90
CA GLU A 4 11.39 -7.06 11.21
C GLU A 4 10.37 -6.23 12.00
N GLN A 5 10.84 -5.48 13.00
CA GLN A 5 9.99 -4.61 13.81
C GLN A 5 9.33 -3.51 12.97
N GLU A 6 10.07 -2.96 12.03
CA GLU A 6 9.57 -1.92 11.13
C GLU A 6 8.54 -2.49 10.15
N LEU A 7 8.79 -3.69 9.65
CA LEU A 7 7.86 -4.37 8.77
C LEU A 7 6.52 -4.62 9.47
N LYS A 8 6.57 -4.98 10.75
CA LYS A 8 5.39 -5.19 11.58
C LYS A 8 4.53 -3.93 11.65
N THR A 9 5.15 -2.75 11.68
CA THR A 9 4.43 -1.48 11.68
C THR A 9 3.56 -1.32 10.43
N PHE A 10 4.08 -1.72 9.28
CA PHE A 10 3.31 -1.67 8.03
C PHE A 10 2.18 -2.72 8.01
N VAL A 11 2.41 -3.89 8.57
CA VAL A 11 1.39 -4.92 8.71
C VAL A 11 0.25 -4.41 9.59
N GLU A 12 0.59 -3.82 10.73
CA GLU A 12 -0.41 -3.26 11.66
C GLU A 12 -1.20 -2.11 11.02
N GLY A 13 -0.52 -1.24 10.28
CA GLY A 13 -1.17 -0.14 9.56
C GLY A 13 -2.16 -0.64 8.53
N THR A 14 -1.81 -1.70 7.81
CA THR A 14 -2.69 -2.32 6.83
C THR A 14 -3.91 -2.95 7.50
N THR A 15 -3.70 -3.72 8.54
CA THR A 15 -4.77 -4.35 9.32
C THR A 15 -5.73 -3.28 9.85
N ASN A 16 -5.18 -2.23 10.45
CA ASN A 16 -5.98 -1.15 11.01
C ASN A 16 -6.81 -0.44 9.94
N TYR A 17 -6.25 -0.23 8.75
CA TYR A 17 -6.99 0.39 7.67
C TYR A 17 -8.29 -0.37 7.36
N PHE A 18 -8.21 -1.68 7.18
CA PHE A 18 -9.38 -2.47 6.82
C PHE A 18 -10.40 -2.57 7.96
N GLU A 19 -9.94 -2.63 9.21
CA GLU A 19 -10.84 -2.65 10.36
C GLU A 19 -11.61 -1.34 10.51
N VAL A 20 -10.95 -0.20 10.31
CA VAL A 20 -11.54 1.11 10.53
C VAL A 20 -12.30 1.60 9.30
N ALA A 21 -11.67 1.64 8.14
CA ALA A 21 -12.27 2.21 6.93
C ALA A 21 -13.29 1.27 6.29
N ALA A 22 -12.95 0.00 6.16
CA ALA A 22 -13.83 -0.99 5.55
C ALA A 22 -14.76 -1.66 6.54
N GLN A 23 -14.51 -1.52 7.84
CA GLN A 23 -15.24 -2.16 8.92
C GLN A 23 -15.32 -3.68 8.76
N GLN A 24 -14.29 -4.24 8.14
CA GLN A 24 -14.17 -5.66 7.92
C GLN A 24 -12.69 -6.02 7.85
N PRO A 25 -12.18 -6.88 8.77
CA PRO A 25 -10.76 -7.23 8.81
C PRO A 25 -10.29 -7.90 7.52
N ALA A 26 -9.03 -7.64 7.18
CA ALA A 26 -8.33 -8.36 6.13
C ALA A 26 -7.41 -9.41 6.76
N SER A 27 -7.16 -10.49 6.04
CA SER A 27 -6.12 -11.46 6.39
C SER A 27 -4.82 -11.03 5.75
N ILE A 28 -3.76 -10.97 6.54
CA ILE A 28 -2.45 -10.60 6.03
C ILE A 28 -1.62 -11.86 5.93
N GLY A 29 -1.12 -12.15 4.73
CA GLY A 29 -0.24 -13.29 4.50
C GLY A 29 1.16 -13.03 5.04
N SER A 30 1.99 -14.05 5.02
CA SER A 30 3.38 -13.92 5.47
C SER A 30 4.15 -12.98 4.53
N PRO A 31 4.71 -11.88 5.03
CA PRO A 31 5.53 -11.02 4.20
C PRO A 31 6.75 -11.75 3.65
N TYR A 32 7.13 -11.41 2.43
CA TYR A 32 8.31 -12.01 1.83
C TYR A 32 9.14 -10.97 1.09
N LEU A 33 10.43 -11.26 0.98
CA LEU A 33 11.40 -10.39 0.34
C LEU A 33 11.58 -10.80 -1.12
N THR A 34 11.63 -9.84 -2.02
CA THR A 34 11.92 -10.11 -3.43
C THR A 34 12.96 -9.12 -3.96
N GLU A 35 13.83 -9.60 -4.85
CA GLU A 35 14.82 -8.77 -5.51
C GLU A 35 14.32 -8.22 -6.84
N THR A 36 13.29 -8.84 -7.39
CA THR A 36 12.66 -8.38 -8.63
C THR A 36 11.43 -7.55 -8.30
N PRO A 37 11.09 -6.53 -9.11
CA PRO A 37 9.88 -5.77 -8.88
C PRO A 37 8.65 -6.69 -8.89
N PRO A 38 7.82 -6.65 -7.84
CA PRO A 38 6.63 -7.49 -7.80
C PRO A 38 5.59 -7.03 -8.82
N SER A 39 4.75 -7.95 -9.25
CA SER A 39 3.62 -7.63 -10.13
C SER A 39 2.61 -6.75 -9.40
N VAL A 40 1.93 -5.89 -10.15
CA VAL A 40 0.91 -5.01 -9.62
C VAL A 40 -0.45 -5.36 -10.21
N HIS A 41 -1.50 -4.86 -9.55
CA HIS A 41 -2.89 -5.02 -10.01
C HIS A 41 -3.35 -3.82 -10.81
N ASP A 42 -4.67 -3.70 -11.02
CA ASP A 42 -5.26 -2.67 -11.88
C ASP A 42 -4.95 -1.24 -11.47
N TYR A 43 -4.87 -0.97 -10.15
CA TYR A 43 -4.62 0.36 -9.61
C TYR A 43 -3.56 0.30 -8.53
N THR A 44 -2.68 1.30 -8.53
CA THR A 44 -1.57 1.36 -7.57
C THR A 44 -1.41 2.79 -7.05
N GLY A 45 -1.42 2.92 -5.74
CA GLY A 45 -1.10 4.17 -5.06
C GLY A 45 0.32 4.11 -4.53
N VAL A 46 1.12 5.12 -4.81
CA VAL A 46 2.55 5.16 -4.48
C VAL A 46 2.85 6.35 -3.57
N ILE A 47 3.55 6.09 -2.49
CA ILE A 47 4.07 7.10 -1.57
C ILE A 47 5.59 7.02 -1.62
N SER A 48 6.23 8.14 -1.92
CA SER A 48 7.68 8.25 -1.84
C SER A 48 8.08 8.62 -0.41
N ILE A 49 9.11 7.96 0.09
CA ILE A 49 9.65 8.18 1.43
C ILE A 49 11.01 8.84 1.31
N SER A 50 11.23 9.85 2.13
CA SER A 50 12.52 10.56 2.18
C SER A 50 12.85 10.92 3.63
N GLY A 51 14.01 11.56 3.81
CA GLY A 51 14.53 11.91 5.12
C GLY A 51 15.53 10.87 5.59
N LYS A 52 15.36 10.37 6.80
CA LYS A 52 16.26 9.38 7.38
C LYS A 52 16.21 8.03 6.65
N ARG A 53 15.07 7.69 6.11
CA ARG A 53 14.87 6.50 5.28
C ARG A 53 14.45 6.96 3.87
N GLU A 54 14.84 6.23 2.86
CA GLU A 54 14.47 6.55 1.49
C GLU A 54 13.89 5.33 0.78
N GLY A 55 12.91 5.57 -0.08
CA GLY A 55 12.30 4.51 -0.86
C GLY A 55 10.85 4.77 -1.21
N VAL A 56 10.08 3.70 -1.36
CA VAL A 56 8.67 3.79 -1.74
C VAL A 56 7.84 2.80 -0.94
N VAL A 57 6.59 3.19 -0.72
CA VAL A 57 5.54 2.32 -0.22
C VAL A 57 4.42 2.38 -1.23
N TYR A 58 3.93 1.24 -1.70
CA TYR A 58 2.80 1.28 -2.61
C TYR A 58 1.78 0.17 -2.32
N PHE A 59 0.52 0.55 -2.51
CA PHE A 59 -0.62 -0.33 -2.35
C PHE A 59 -1.19 -0.61 -3.74
N THR A 60 -1.33 -1.88 -4.10
CA THR A 60 -1.87 -2.26 -5.39
C THR A 60 -3.04 -3.22 -5.21
N ALA A 61 -4.12 -2.97 -5.93
CA ALA A 61 -5.35 -3.73 -5.78
C ALA A 61 -6.12 -3.86 -7.10
N PRO A 62 -6.85 -4.96 -7.28
CA PRO A 62 -7.70 -5.14 -8.46
C PRO A 62 -8.95 -4.27 -8.36
N LYS A 63 -9.47 -3.86 -9.51
CA LYS A 63 -10.68 -3.05 -9.60
C LYS A 63 -11.85 -3.68 -8.84
N ALA A 64 -12.01 -5.00 -8.93
CA ALA A 64 -13.10 -5.71 -8.26
C ALA A 64 -13.05 -5.52 -6.74
N MET A 65 -11.86 -5.56 -6.15
CA MET A 65 -11.69 -5.33 -4.71
C MET A 65 -12.03 -3.89 -4.33
N LEU A 66 -11.55 -2.93 -5.11
CA LEU A 66 -11.81 -1.51 -4.85
C LEU A 66 -13.30 -1.19 -4.96
N THR A 67 -14.01 -1.82 -5.91
CA THR A 67 -15.44 -1.66 -6.05
C THR A 67 -16.18 -2.10 -4.78
N VAL A 68 -15.83 -3.27 -4.25
CA VAL A 68 -16.46 -3.77 -3.01
C VAL A 68 -16.08 -2.89 -1.82
N LEU A 69 -14.84 -2.42 -1.77
CA LEU A 69 -14.39 -1.53 -0.70
C LEU A 69 -15.19 -0.21 -0.70
N LEU A 70 -15.41 0.37 -1.87
CA LEU A 70 -16.23 1.58 -2.00
C LEU A 70 -17.68 1.31 -1.57
N MET A 71 -18.23 0.16 -1.92
CA MET A 71 -19.58 -0.21 -1.48
C MET A 71 -19.66 -0.31 0.03
N LYS A 72 -18.67 -0.89 0.69
CA LYS A 72 -18.60 -0.97 2.15
C LYS A 72 -18.52 0.41 2.79
N MET A 73 -17.89 1.35 2.12
CA MET A 73 -17.78 2.73 2.57
C MET A 73 -19.00 3.58 2.21
N GLN A 74 -20.02 2.96 1.62
CA GLN A 74 -21.27 3.61 1.20
C GLN A 74 -21.06 4.70 0.13
N GLU A 75 -20.08 4.48 -0.74
CA GLU A 75 -19.84 5.36 -1.88
C GLU A 75 -20.70 4.94 -3.06
N ASN A 76 -21.12 5.91 -3.87
CA ASN A 76 -21.94 5.69 -5.05
C ASN A 76 -21.18 5.84 -6.35
N ASP A 77 -19.97 6.38 -6.30
CA ASP A 77 -19.15 6.62 -7.47
C ASP A 77 -18.10 5.52 -7.59
N PHE A 78 -18.16 4.77 -8.70
CA PHE A 78 -17.23 3.68 -9.01
C PHE A 78 -16.41 3.99 -10.26
N SER A 79 -16.22 5.29 -10.54
CA SER A 79 -15.46 5.72 -11.71
C SER A 79 -13.98 5.39 -11.58
N HIS A 80 -13.30 5.43 -12.72
CA HIS A 80 -11.85 5.25 -12.79
C HIS A 80 -11.13 6.26 -11.87
N GLU A 81 -11.58 7.50 -11.87
CA GLU A 81 -11.01 8.55 -11.02
C GLU A 81 -11.16 8.24 -9.54
N THR A 82 -12.34 7.77 -9.12
CA THR A 82 -12.59 7.39 -7.73
C THR A 82 -11.73 6.21 -7.30
N MET A 83 -11.53 5.23 -8.18
CA MET A 83 -10.63 4.10 -7.92
C MET A 83 -9.19 4.56 -7.71
N ARG A 84 -8.73 5.50 -8.54
CA ARG A 84 -7.39 6.08 -8.43
C ARG A 84 -7.21 6.81 -7.10
N ASP A 85 -8.19 7.63 -6.74
CA ASP A 85 -8.15 8.36 -5.47
C ASP A 85 -8.10 7.40 -4.28
N LEU A 86 -8.87 6.32 -4.35
CA LEU A 86 -8.93 5.34 -3.26
C LEU A 86 -7.59 4.66 -3.02
N VAL A 87 -6.91 4.18 -4.06
CA VAL A 87 -5.61 3.51 -3.85
C VAL A 87 -4.56 4.47 -3.31
N GLY A 88 -4.61 5.73 -3.73
CA GLY A 88 -3.74 6.77 -3.19
C GLY A 88 -4.01 7.03 -1.71
N GLU A 89 -5.28 7.11 -1.33
CA GLU A 89 -5.69 7.31 0.05
C GLU A 89 -5.29 6.14 0.96
N VAL A 90 -5.44 4.91 0.47
CA VAL A 90 -5.03 3.72 1.24
C VAL A 90 -3.53 3.76 1.50
N ALA A 91 -2.73 3.99 0.46
CA ALA A 91 -1.27 4.06 0.60
C ALA A 91 -0.86 5.20 1.55
N ASN A 92 -1.51 6.34 1.43
CA ASN A 92 -1.24 7.50 2.29
C ASN A 92 -1.58 7.22 3.76
N THR A 93 -2.71 6.58 4.02
CA THR A 93 -3.14 6.26 5.38
C THR A 93 -2.18 5.26 6.05
N ILE A 94 -1.80 4.22 5.33
CA ILE A 94 -0.88 3.21 5.84
C ILE A 94 0.49 3.83 6.12
N SER A 95 1.00 4.64 5.20
CA SER A 95 2.28 5.32 5.38
C SER A 95 2.25 6.34 6.52
N GLY A 96 1.13 7.05 6.67
CA GLY A 96 0.92 7.98 7.78
C GLY A 96 0.91 7.29 9.14
N ASN A 97 0.33 6.11 9.22
CA ASN A 97 0.38 5.31 10.45
C ASN A 97 1.81 4.88 10.78
N ALA A 98 2.57 4.48 9.77
CA ALA A 98 3.97 4.10 9.95
C ALA A 98 4.81 5.27 10.47
N ARG A 99 4.52 6.48 10.02
CA ARG A 99 5.23 7.68 10.46
C ARG A 99 5.22 7.89 11.97
N ARG A 100 4.16 7.46 12.65
CA ARG A 100 4.08 7.55 14.12
C ARG A 100 5.20 6.79 14.79
N ASP A 101 5.57 5.63 14.24
CA ASP A 101 6.60 4.78 14.81
C ASP A 101 8.00 5.16 14.33
N PHE A 102 8.12 5.62 13.08
CA PHE A 102 9.42 6.02 12.51
C PHE A 102 9.85 7.42 12.91
N GLY A 103 8.91 8.30 13.26
CA GLY A 103 9.21 9.64 13.73
C GLY A 103 9.21 10.70 12.63
N ARG A 104 9.64 11.91 13.00
CA ARG A 104 9.59 13.11 12.13
C ARG A 104 10.41 12.97 10.85
N ASP A 105 11.51 12.24 10.93
CA ASP A 105 12.44 12.10 9.81
C ASP A 105 11.95 11.12 8.76
N PHE A 106 10.79 10.53 8.98
CA PHE A 106 10.11 9.70 8.00
C PHE A 106 9.15 10.60 7.22
N VAL A 107 9.66 11.15 6.12
CA VAL A 107 8.91 12.14 5.31
C VAL A 107 8.16 11.42 4.20
N ILE A 108 6.84 11.61 4.18
CA ILE A 108 5.98 10.99 3.17
C ILE A 108 5.54 12.03 2.14
N SER A 109 5.51 11.63 0.87
CA SER A 109 5.04 12.47 -0.21
C SER A 109 3.51 12.47 -0.28
N VAL A 110 2.94 13.35 -1.13
CA VAL A 110 1.57 13.18 -1.56
C VAL A 110 1.49 11.93 -2.46
N PRO A 111 0.34 11.24 -2.51
CA PRO A 111 0.22 10.04 -3.32
C PRO A 111 0.36 10.32 -4.82
N SER A 112 1.09 9.43 -5.51
CA SER A 112 1.02 9.30 -6.96
C SER A 112 0.16 8.09 -7.25
N VAL A 113 -0.68 8.17 -8.28
CA VAL A 113 -1.60 7.07 -8.59
C VAL A 113 -1.38 6.60 -10.01
N LEU A 114 -1.23 5.30 -10.16
CA LEU A 114 -0.96 4.65 -11.44
C LEU A 114 -2.07 3.64 -11.73
N ALA A 115 -2.42 3.52 -13.01
CA ALA A 115 -3.38 2.52 -13.46
C ALA A 115 -2.71 1.62 -14.49
N GLY A 116 -3.11 0.35 -14.52
CA GLY A 116 -2.55 -0.62 -15.44
C GLY A 116 -1.64 -1.61 -14.76
N GLU A 117 -1.35 -2.70 -15.46
CA GLU A 117 -0.62 -3.83 -14.91
C GLU A 117 0.89 -3.66 -14.89
N ARG A 118 1.43 -2.68 -15.60
CA ARG A 118 2.87 -2.45 -15.69
C ARG A 118 3.24 -0.97 -15.57
N PRO A 119 2.84 -0.32 -14.46
CA PRO A 119 3.27 1.05 -14.24
C PRO A 119 4.75 1.09 -13.88
N GLU A 120 5.38 2.22 -14.21
CA GLU A 120 6.74 2.48 -13.75
C GLU A 120 6.67 2.99 -12.32
N ILE A 121 7.13 2.18 -11.38
CA ILE A 121 7.19 2.58 -9.97
C ILE A 121 8.59 3.06 -9.68
N PRO A 122 8.77 4.27 -9.13
CA PRO A 122 10.09 4.80 -8.83
C PRO A 122 10.73 4.01 -7.68
N GLN A 123 11.57 3.06 -8.04
CA GLN A 123 12.27 2.22 -7.08
C GLN A 123 13.77 2.34 -7.35
N LYS A 124 14.55 2.52 -6.30
CA LYS A 124 16.01 2.60 -6.43
C LYS A 124 16.58 1.28 -6.91
N PRO A 125 17.51 1.30 -7.88
CA PRO A 125 18.21 0.08 -8.30
C PRO A 125 18.89 -0.59 -7.09
N GLY A 126 18.79 -1.90 -7.00
CA GLY A 126 19.40 -2.68 -5.93
C GLY A 126 18.64 -2.72 -4.63
N CYS A 127 17.54 -1.97 -4.49
CA CYS A 127 16.67 -2.07 -3.33
C CYS A 127 15.79 -3.30 -3.43
N ARG A 128 15.72 -4.05 -2.34
CA ARG A 128 14.80 -5.17 -2.23
C ARG A 128 13.45 -4.69 -1.75
N SER A 129 12.41 -5.39 -2.16
CA SER A 129 11.04 -5.07 -1.79
C SER A 129 10.48 -6.15 -0.86
N PHE A 130 9.84 -5.73 0.22
CA PHE A 130 9.00 -6.61 1.01
C PHE A 130 7.59 -6.53 0.45
N VAL A 131 7.02 -7.70 0.20
CA VAL A 131 5.64 -7.83 -0.25
C VAL A 131 4.79 -8.33 0.90
N ILE A 132 3.77 -7.58 1.23
CA ILE A 132 2.81 -7.94 2.28
C ILE A 132 1.51 -8.33 1.58
N PRO A 133 1.21 -9.64 1.49
CA PRO A 133 -0.02 -10.09 0.84
C PRO A 133 -1.23 -9.72 1.69
N ILE A 134 -2.28 -9.25 1.01
CA ILE A 134 -3.53 -8.85 1.67
C ILE A 134 -4.66 -9.64 1.05
N ASN A 135 -5.41 -10.35 1.88
CA ASN A 135 -6.62 -11.06 1.44
C ASN A 135 -7.81 -10.46 2.16
N TRP A 136 -8.74 -9.92 1.39
CA TRP A 136 -9.92 -9.29 1.94
C TRP A 136 -11.14 -9.80 1.18
N ARG A 137 -12.05 -10.47 1.91
CA ARG A 137 -13.16 -11.22 1.33
C ARG A 137 -12.57 -12.26 0.36
N SER A 138 -12.96 -12.25 -0.92
CA SER A 138 -12.39 -13.17 -1.92
C SER A 138 -11.36 -12.49 -2.83
N HIS A 139 -10.85 -11.33 -2.44
CA HIS A 139 -9.93 -10.53 -3.24
C HIS A 139 -8.54 -10.51 -2.65
N SER A 140 -7.54 -10.37 -3.51
CA SER A 140 -6.14 -10.28 -3.12
C SER A 140 -5.53 -8.96 -3.59
N ALA A 141 -4.81 -8.31 -2.68
CA ALA A 141 -4.07 -7.10 -2.94
C ALA A 141 -2.67 -7.24 -2.33
N LYS A 142 -1.84 -6.23 -2.49
CA LYS A 142 -0.49 -6.22 -1.92
C LYS A 142 -0.14 -4.83 -1.42
N LEU A 143 0.58 -4.79 -0.31
CA LEU A 143 1.35 -3.62 0.09
C LEU A 143 2.81 -3.96 -0.12
N ILE A 144 3.53 -3.10 -0.82
CA ILE A 144 4.95 -3.31 -1.10
C ILE A 144 5.74 -2.18 -0.44
N VAL A 145 6.77 -2.56 0.30
CA VAL A 145 7.63 -1.62 1.03
C VAL A 145 9.07 -1.84 0.60
N SER A 146 9.67 -0.81 0.02
CA SER A 146 11.06 -0.84 -0.43
C SER A 146 11.77 0.37 0.19
N LEU A 147 12.48 0.15 1.29
CA LEU A 147 13.18 1.20 2.04
C LEU A 147 14.65 0.84 2.25
N THR A 148 15.48 1.87 2.24
CA THR A 148 16.91 1.72 2.57
C THR A 148 17.13 1.42 4.03
#